data_91ba05d25f82531030586422c0c87876
#
_entry.id   91ba05d25f82531030586422c0c87876
#
_cell.length_a   1.000
_cell.length_b   1.000
_cell.length_c   1.000
_cell.angle_alpha   90.00
_cell.angle_beta   90.00
_cell.angle_gamma   90.00
#
_symmetry.space_group_name_H-M   'P 1'
#
loop_
_entity.id
_entity.type
_entity.pdbx_description
1 polymer ?
#
loop_
_entity_poly.entity_id
_entity_poly.type
_entity_poly.pdbx_seq_one_letter_code
_entity_poly.pdbx_strand_id
1 'polypeptide(L)'
;MTKIKLCGLSRPCDIETANALRPDYIGFVFAKKSRRCVSPEEAKSLKQRLSPDIRSVGVFVNEDPEVVAGLLNENIIDIAQLHGSEDEAYLSRLRTLTGRPLIQAFRITSEGDLHRAEASSADEILLDAGAGGGTAFDWSLLKGAKRRYFLAGGLNPQNVKAAIRDLRPYALDVSSGIETGGKKDPEKMAAFVTAVREEDIP
;
A
#
# COMPACT_ATOMS: atom_id res chain seq x y z
N MET A 1 -15.58 1.18 8.63
CA MET A 1 -14.22 1.11 9.19
C MET A 1 -13.19 1.28 8.09
N THR A 2 -12.27 2.19 8.28
CA THR A 2 -11.14 2.44 7.38
C THR A 2 -10.19 1.26 7.37
N LYS A 3 -9.82 0.76 6.19
CA LYS A 3 -8.89 -0.35 6.04
C LYS A 3 -7.44 0.09 6.33
N ILE A 4 -6.60 -0.83 6.81
CA ILE A 4 -5.20 -0.55 7.15
C ILE A 4 -4.28 -1.42 6.33
N LYS A 5 -3.28 -0.80 5.69
CA LYS A 5 -2.17 -1.47 5.04
C LYS A 5 -0.85 -1.07 5.69
N LEU A 6 -0.11 -2.04 6.22
CA LEU A 6 1.24 -1.87 6.74
C LEU A 6 2.23 -2.30 5.66
N CYS A 7 2.94 -1.35 5.04
CA CYS A 7 3.71 -1.58 3.82
C CYS A 7 5.21 -1.67 4.07
N GLY A 8 5.88 -2.57 3.33
CA GLY A 8 7.34 -2.76 3.37
C GLY A 8 7.81 -3.59 4.55
N LEU A 9 7.06 -4.62 4.92
CA LEU A 9 7.45 -5.63 5.90
C LEU A 9 8.47 -6.57 5.25
N SER A 10 9.55 -6.88 5.96
CA SER A 10 10.64 -7.69 5.39
C SER A 10 11.26 -8.69 6.38
N ARG A 11 10.79 -8.71 7.64
CA ARG A 11 11.36 -9.57 8.68
C ARG A 11 10.26 -10.44 9.32
N PRO A 12 10.59 -11.63 9.84
CA PRO A 12 9.61 -12.46 10.58
C PRO A 12 8.92 -11.72 11.73
N CYS A 13 9.65 -10.92 12.51
CA CYS A 13 9.07 -10.12 13.59
C CYS A 13 8.09 -9.05 13.11
N ASP A 14 8.24 -8.54 11.88
CA ASP A 14 7.27 -7.62 11.29
C ASP A 14 5.93 -8.33 11.06
N ILE A 15 5.98 -9.59 10.60
CA ILE A 15 4.79 -10.42 10.37
C ILE A 15 4.12 -10.80 11.69
N GLU A 16 4.89 -11.16 12.71
CA GLU A 16 4.37 -11.45 14.06
C GLU A 16 3.63 -10.24 14.65
N THR A 17 4.22 -9.06 14.49
CA THR A 17 3.57 -7.80 14.90
C THR A 17 2.30 -7.54 14.09
N ALA A 18 2.33 -7.73 12.76
CA ALA A 18 1.15 -7.56 11.93
C ALA A 18 0.03 -8.55 12.31
N ASN A 19 0.37 -9.81 12.60
CA ASN A 19 -0.60 -10.80 13.04
C ASN A 19 -1.28 -10.41 14.36
N ALA A 20 -0.53 -9.84 15.30
CA ALA A 20 -1.07 -9.35 16.56
C ALA A 20 -1.99 -8.13 16.35
N LEU A 21 -1.64 -7.22 15.45
CA LEU A 21 -2.37 -5.98 15.18
C LEU A 21 -3.55 -6.15 14.23
N ARG A 22 -3.57 -7.23 13.43
CA ARG A 22 -4.64 -7.56 12.48
C ARG A 22 -5.00 -6.41 11.53
N PRO A 23 -4.04 -5.85 10.74
CA PRO A 23 -4.39 -4.96 9.64
C PRO A 23 -5.13 -5.74 8.55
N ASP A 24 -5.78 -5.04 7.62
CA ASP A 24 -6.44 -5.69 6.48
C ASP A 24 -5.44 -6.15 5.42
N TYR A 25 -4.33 -5.41 5.30
CA TYR A 25 -3.29 -5.68 4.30
C TYR A 25 -1.89 -5.51 4.88
N ILE A 26 -0.93 -6.26 4.32
CA ILE A 26 0.50 -5.97 4.43
C ILE A 26 1.10 -5.77 3.05
N GLY A 27 2.28 -5.11 2.96
CA GLY A 27 2.98 -4.92 1.70
C GLY A 27 4.38 -5.55 1.72
N PHE A 28 4.70 -6.34 0.68
CA PHE A 28 6.04 -6.78 0.31
C PHE A 28 6.54 -5.93 -0.86
N VAL A 29 7.75 -5.42 -0.80
CA VAL A 29 8.30 -4.56 -1.85
C VAL A 29 9.26 -5.36 -2.72
N PHE A 30 8.99 -5.45 -4.02
CA PHE A 30 9.85 -6.16 -4.98
C PHE A 30 10.73 -5.20 -5.81
N ALA A 31 10.62 -3.88 -5.58
CA ALA A 31 11.45 -2.89 -6.25
C ALA A 31 12.91 -2.96 -5.78
N LYS A 32 13.83 -3.41 -6.63
CA LYS A 32 15.25 -3.67 -6.32
C LYS A 32 16.01 -2.49 -5.70
N LYS A 33 15.62 -1.26 -6.02
CA LYS A 33 16.24 -0.04 -5.46
C LYS A 33 15.74 0.30 -4.05
N SER A 34 14.72 -0.37 -3.57
CA SER A 34 14.15 -0.13 -2.24
C SER A 34 14.97 -0.84 -1.17
N ARG A 35 15.26 -0.14 -0.07
CA ARG A 35 15.85 -0.76 1.13
C ARG A 35 14.94 -1.79 1.81
N ARG A 36 13.65 -1.86 1.39
CA ARG A 36 12.64 -2.80 1.88
C ARG A 36 12.42 -3.96 0.92
N CYS A 37 13.28 -4.07 -0.11
CA CYS A 37 13.15 -5.12 -1.13
C CYS A 37 13.28 -6.49 -0.48
N VAL A 38 12.39 -7.40 -0.88
CA VAL A 38 12.44 -8.82 -0.55
C VAL A 38 12.47 -9.65 -1.83
N SER A 39 13.08 -10.82 -1.78
CA SER A 39 13.02 -11.77 -2.88
C SER A 39 11.68 -12.51 -2.89
N PRO A 40 11.31 -13.18 -4.01
CA PRO A 40 10.14 -14.06 -4.05
C PRO A 40 10.16 -15.15 -2.96
N GLU A 41 11.30 -15.74 -2.69
CA GLU A 41 11.50 -16.78 -1.68
C GLU A 41 11.30 -16.25 -0.27
N GLU A 42 11.85 -15.06 0.01
CA GLU A 42 11.63 -14.37 1.29
C GLU A 42 10.16 -14.02 1.48
N ALA A 43 9.51 -13.43 0.46
CA ALA A 43 8.09 -13.11 0.51
C ALA A 43 7.22 -14.36 0.74
N LYS A 44 7.53 -15.48 0.05
CA LYS A 44 6.85 -16.76 0.25
C LYS A 44 6.99 -17.27 1.69
N SER A 45 8.20 -17.22 2.24
CA SER A 45 8.46 -17.61 3.63
C SER A 45 7.72 -16.74 4.64
N LEU A 46 7.69 -15.42 4.41
CA LEU A 46 6.97 -14.47 5.26
C LEU A 46 5.45 -14.66 5.14
N LYS A 47 4.94 -14.88 3.93
CA LYS A 47 3.50 -15.14 3.68
C LYS A 47 3.01 -16.39 4.42
N GLN A 48 3.81 -17.44 4.50
CA GLN A 48 3.45 -18.68 5.24
C GLN A 48 3.24 -18.44 6.74
N ARG A 49 3.82 -17.37 7.30
CA ARG A 49 3.64 -16.97 8.71
C ARG A 49 2.49 -15.99 8.92
N LEU A 50 1.95 -15.43 7.83
CA LEU A 50 0.90 -14.42 7.89
C LEU A 50 -0.44 -15.07 8.21
N SER A 51 -1.21 -14.45 9.09
CA SER A 51 -2.58 -14.85 9.37
C SER A 51 -3.43 -14.84 8.08
N PRO A 52 -4.28 -15.84 7.84
CA PRO A 52 -5.03 -15.97 6.57
C PRO A 52 -6.02 -14.84 6.31
N ASP A 53 -6.45 -14.12 7.34
CA ASP A 53 -7.35 -12.98 7.24
C ASP A 53 -6.66 -11.70 6.75
N ILE A 54 -5.31 -11.67 6.72
CA ILE A 54 -4.52 -10.53 6.28
C ILE A 54 -4.06 -10.77 4.84
N ARG A 55 -4.42 -9.86 3.94
CA ARG A 55 -4.03 -9.97 2.52
C ARG A 55 -2.64 -9.39 2.28
N SER A 56 -1.83 -10.09 1.51
CA SER A 56 -0.50 -9.62 1.11
C SER A 56 -0.56 -8.88 -0.22
N VAL A 57 0.09 -7.72 -0.28
CA VAL A 57 0.20 -6.86 -1.46
C VAL A 57 1.66 -6.82 -1.89
N GLY A 58 1.96 -7.24 -3.12
CA GLY A 58 3.28 -7.06 -3.72
C GLY A 58 3.37 -5.68 -4.37
N VAL A 59 4.41 -4.91 -4.04
CA VAL A 59 4.65 -3.57 -4.60
C VAL A 59 5.75 -3.64 -5.64
N PHE A 60 5.41 -3.23 -6.87
CA PHE A 60 6.28 -3.28 -8.05
C PHE A 60 6.51 -1.89 -8.63
N VAL A 61 7.64 -1.71 -9.31
CA VAL A 61 7.98 -0.49 -10.04
C VAL A 61 8.53 -0.89 -11.40
N ASN A 62 7.72 -0.78 -12.44
CA ASN A 62 8.06 -1.12 -13.82
C ASN A 62 8.65 -2.54 -13.96
N GLU A 63 8.09 -3.50 -13.23
CA GLU A 63 8.51 -4.90 -13.32
C GLU A 63 7.84 -5.58 -14.53
N ASP A 64 8.43 -6.65 -15.02
CA ASP A 64 7.87 -7.45 -16.10
C ASP A 64 6.50 -8.05 -15.70
N PRO A 65 5.43 -7.88 -16.50
CA PRO A 65 4.10 -8.37 -16.14
C PRO A 65 4.04 -9.89 -15.96
N GLU A 66 4.89 -10.66 -16.64
CA GLU A 66 5.01 -12.12 -16.47
C GLU A 66 5.54 -12.48 -15.07
N VAL A 67 6.51 -11.69 -14.55
CA VAL A 67 7.02 -11.87 -13.17
C VAL A 67 5.93 -11.53 -12.15
N VAL A 68 5.23 -10.42 -12.33
CA VAL A 68 4.12 -10.02 -11.44
C VAL A 68 3.02 -11.08 -11.42
N ALA A 69 2.60 -11.54 -12.60
CA ALA A 69 1.57 -12.58 -12.74
C ALA A 69 2.01 -13.90 -12.10
N GLY A 70 3.27 -14.28 -12.24
CA GLY A 70 3.83 -15.48 -11.60
C GLY A 70 3.65 -15.45 -10.08
N LEU A 71 4.05 -14.37 -9.43
CA LEU A 71 3.92 -14.20 -7.97
C LEU A 71 2.46 -14.24 -7.49
N LEU A 72 1.52 -13.69 -8.28
CA LEU A 72 0.09 -13.73 -8.00
C LEU A 72 -0.49 -15.15 -8.17
N ASN A 73 -0.16 -15.83 -9.27
CA ASN A 73 -0.69 -17.14 -9.61
C ASN A 73 -0.13 -18.25 -8.70
N GLU A 74 1.10 -18.09 -8.22
CA GLU A 74 1.73 -18.97 -7.22
C GLU A 74 1.25 -18.67 -5.77
N ASN A 75 0.34 -17.71 -5.59
CA ASN A 75 -0.16 -17.25 -4.29
C ASN A 75 0.94 -16.77 -3.32
N ILE A 76 2.06 -16.26 -3.83
CA ILE A 76 3.10 -15.60 -3.02
C ILE A 76 2.58 -14.24 -2.52
N ILE A 77 1.75 -13.59 -3.35
CA ILE A 77 0.99 -12.39 -3.00
C ILE A 77 -0.47 -12.53 -3.42
N ASP A 78 -1.38 -11.80 -2.78
CA ASP A 78 -2.82 -11.82 -3.10
C ASP A 78 -3.22 -10.70 -4.06
N ILE A 79 -2.48 -9.59 -4.06
CA ILE A 79 -2.76 -8.37 -4.83
C ILE A 79 -1.43 -7.83 -5.35
N ALA A 80 -1.41 -7.31 -6.58
CA ALA A 80 -0.27 -6.54 -7.08
C ALA A 80 -0.56 -5.04 -7.01
N GLN A 81 0.38 -4.28 -6.47
CA GLN A 81 0.39 -2.82 -6.49
C GLN A 81 1.47 -2.33 -7.45
N LEU A 82 1.04 -1.65 -8.50
CA LEU A 82 1.87 -1.06 -9.55
C LEU A 82 2.19 0.38 -9.15
N HIS A 83 3.43 0.67 -8.86
CA HIS A 83 3.87 1.94 -8.24
C HIS A 83 4.96 2.64 -9.06
N GLY A 84 5.04 2.32 -10.33
CA GLY A 84 5.94 2.94 -11.30
C GLY A 84 5.19 3.81 -12.31
N SER A 85 5.53 3.63 -13.58
CA SER A 85 4.89 4.31 -14.71
C SER A 85 4.07 3.34 -15.58
N GLU A 86 3.59 2.25 -14.98
CA GLU A 86 2.77 1.25 -15.65
C GLU A 86 1.50 1.92 -16.20
N ASP A 87 1.27 1.76 -17.51
CA ASP A 87 0.15 2.36 -18.22
C ASP A 87 -1.01 1.36 -18.45
N GLU A 88 -2.06 1.79 -19.13
CA GLU A 88 -3.22 0.94 -19.48
C GLU A 88 -2.85 -0.25 -20.38
N ALA A 89 -1.81 -0.13 -21.20
CA ALA A 89 -1.32 -1.24 -22.01
C ALA A 89 -0.67 -2.32 -21.13
N TYR A 90 0.11 -1.90 -20.12
CA TYR A 90 0.67 -2.79 -19.11
C TYR A 90 -0.45 -3.50 -18.32
N LEU A 91 -1.45 -2.75 -17.82
CA LEU A 91 -2.60 -3.31 -17.11
C LEU A 91 -3.33 -4.35 -17.96
N SER A 92 -3.62 -4.01 -19.22
CA SER A 92 -4.27 -4.91 -20.18
C SER A 92 -3.45 -6.19 -20.38
N ARG A 93 -2.12 -6.08 -20.55
CA ARG A 93 -1.24 -7.24 -20.66
C ARG A 93 -1.27 -8.09 -19.41
N LEU A 94 -1.13 -7.50 -18.24
CA LEU A 94 -1.17 -8.21 -16.96
C LEU A 94 -2.50 -8.95 -16.75
N ARG A 95 -3.63 -8.35 -17.18
CA ARG A 95 -4.96 -8.98 -17.13
C ARG A 95 -5.08 -10.23 -18.02
N THR A 96 -4.30 -10.35 -19.10
CA THR A 96 -4.28 -11.60 -19.87
C THR A 96 -3.55 -12.75 -19.17
N LEU A 97 -2.72 -12.43 -18.17
CA LEU A 97 -1.87 -13.39 -17.44
C LEU A 97 -2.48 -13.80 -16.09
N THR A 98 -3.31 -12.94 -15.49
CA THR A 98 -3.91 -13.20 -14.17
C THR A 98 -5.24 -12.48 -13.99
N GLY A 99 -6.17 -13.15 -13.27
CA GLY A 99 -7.43 -12.54 -12.81
C GLY A 99 -7.34 -11.95 -11.39
N ARG A 100 -6.15 -11.85 -10.80
CA ARG A 100 -5.96 -11.37 -9.44
C ARG A 100 -6.14 -9.85 -9.36
N PRO A 101 -6.53 -9.31 -8.17
CA PRO A 101 -6.74 -7.88 -7.98
C PRO A 101 -5.47 -7.06 -8.18
N LEU A 102 -5.65 -5.88 -8.79
CA LEU A 102 -4.59 -4.90 -9.05
C LEU A 102 -4.91 -3.58 -8.36
N ILE A 103 -3.89 -2.98 -7.75
CA ILE A 103 -3.90 -1.60 -7.25
C ILE A 103 -2.93 -0.82 -8.13
N GLN A 104 -3.36 0.30 -8.72
CA GLN A 104 -2.45 1.21 -9.40
C GLN A 104 -2.21 2.44 -8.53
N ALA A 105 -0.94 2.75 -8.29
CA ALA A 105 -0.53 3.88 -7.47
C ALA A 105 -0.24 5.11 -8.33
N PHE A 106 -0.72 6.26 -7.88
CA PHE A 106 -0.52 7.54 -8.54
C PHE A 106 0.05 8.55 -7.55
N ARG A 107 1.14 9.18 -7.93
CA ARG A 107 1.64 10.35 -7.21
C ARG A 107 0.77 11.55 -7.59
N ILE A 108 0.17 12.17 -6.59
CA ILE A 108 -0.75 13.29 -6.79
C ILE A 108 -0.02 14.61 -6.51
N THR A 109 0.17 15.40 -7.55
CA THR A 109 0.77 16.73 -7.49
C THR A 109 -0.11 17.79 -8.15
N SER A 110 -1.17 17.37 -8.85
CA SER A 110 -2.11 18.20 -9.57
C SER A 110 -3.48 17.56 -9.70
N GLU A 111 -4.51 18.34 -10.04
CA GLU A 111 -5.83 17.81 -10.39
C GLU A 111 -5.78 16.85 -11.59
N GLY A 112 -4.88 17.09 -12.54
CA GLY A 112 -4.67 16.20 -13.69
C GLY A 112 -4.21 14.81 -13.28
N ASP A 113 -3.41 14.69 -12.21
CA ASP A 113 -2.99 13.39 -11.66
C ASP A 113 -4.19 12.65 -11.07
N LEU A 114 -5.06 13.37 -10.36
CA LEU A 114 -6.28 12.79 -9.81
C LEU A 114 -7.21 12.28 -10.92
N HIS A 115 -7.41 13.05 -11.99
CA HIS A 115 -8.20 12.60 -13.13
C HIS A 115 -7.62 11.35 -13.78
N ARG A 116 -6.29 11.26 -13.95
CA ARG A 116 -5.65 10.03 -14.47
C ARG A 116 -5.86 8.84 -13.54
N ALA A 117 -5.74 9.05 -12.23
CA ALA A 117 -5.99 7.99 -11.26
C ALA A 117 -7.45 7.47 -11.33
N GLU A 118 -8.42 8.37 -11.45
CA GLU A 118 -9.82 8.02 -11.56
C GLU A 118 -10.16 7.27 -12.85
N ALA A 119 -9.44 7.53 -13.94
CA ALA A 119 -9.61 6.87 -15.23
C ALA A 119 -8.94 5.47 -15.32
N SER A 120 -8.13 5.08 -14.34
CA SER A 120 -7.44 3.79 -14.34
C SER A 120 -8.39 2.60 -14.40
N SER A 121 -8.05 1.58 -15.17
CA SER A 121 -8.77 0.29 -15.25
C SER A 121 -8.41 -0.70 -14.12
N ALA A 122 -7.49 -0.35 -13.21
CA ALA A 122 -7.18 -1.19 -12.05
C ALA A 122 -8.40 -1.33 -11.11
N ASP A 123 -8.48 -2.43 -10.35
CA ASP A 123 -9.58 -2.65 -9.41
C ASP A 123 -9.64 -1.59 -8.32
N GLU A 124 -8.47 -1.18 -7.83
CA GLU A 124 -8.32 -0.15 -6.82
C GLU A 124 -7.23 0.84 -7.24
N ILE A 125 -7.32 2.06 -6.72
CA ILE A 125 -6.26 3.06 -6.87
C ILE A 125 -5.64 3.41 -5.53
N LEU A 126 -4.36 3.76 -5.57
CA LEU A 126 -3.65 4.32 -4.42
C LEU A 126 -3.20 5.74 -4.79
N LEU A 127 -3.59 6.72 -3.99
CA LEU A 127 -3.20 8.10 -4.14
C LEU A 127 -2.04 8.38 -3.18
N ASP A 128 -0.83 8.48 -3.73
CA ASP A 128 0.37 8.81 -2.96
C ASP A 128 0.53 10.32 -2.91
N ALA A 129 0.21 10.82 -1.74
CA ALA A 129 0.27 12.22 -1.38
C ALA A 129 1.66 12.64 -0.87
N GLY A 130 2.68 11.79 -1.00
CA GLY A 130 4.01 12.05 -0.47
C GLY A 130 4.74 13.17 -1.19
N ALA A 131 4.87 14.32 -0.53
CA ALA A 131 5.84 15.32 -0.92
C ALA A 131 7.23 14.79 -0.58
N GLY A 132 8.01 14.44 -1.60
CA GLY A 132 9.44 14.25 -1.41
C GLY A 132 10.04 15.56 -0.89
N GLY A 133 10.54 15.58 0.37
CA GLY A 133 11.22 16.76 0.88
C GLY A 133 10.67 17.39 2.16
N GLY A 134 9.76 16.74 2.90
CA GLY A 134 9.37 17.17 4.26
C GLY A 134 8.40 18.37 4.32
N THR A 135 7.81 18.78 3.21
CA THR A 135 6.70 19.73 3.19
C THR A 135 5.41 19.04 3.57
N ALA A 136 4.57 19.70 4.37
CA ALA A 136 3.23 19.21 4.69
C ALA A 136 2.47 19.00 3.37
N PHE A 137 1.90 17.82 3.19
CA PHE A 137 1.11 17.50 2.01
C PHE A 137 -0.21 18.30 2.05
N ASP A 138 -0.56 18.90 0.93
CA ASP A 138 -1.85 19.56 0.76
C ASP A 138 -2.92 18.52 0.33
N TRP A 139 -3.66 18.01 1.30
CA TRP A 139 -4.75 17.07 1.05
C TRP A 139 -5.93 17.69 0.29
N SER A 140 -5.92 19.00 0.04
CA SER A 140 -7.01 19.67 -0.69
C SER A 140 -7.23 19.08 -2.08
N LEU A 141 -6.15 18.65 -2.75
CA LEU A 141 -6.22 17.99 -4.06
C LEU A 141 -7.01 16.68 -4.05
N LEU A 142 -7.07 15.99 -2.90
CA LEU A 142 -7.76 14.71 -2.77
C LEU A 142 -9.24 14.84 -2.41
N LYS A 143 -9.69 16.02 -1.97
CA LYS A 143 -11.11 16.26 -1.59
C LYS A 143 -12.08 16.07 -2.77
N GLY A 144 -11.57 16.14 -4.00
CA GLY A 144 -12.34 15.89 -5.21
C GLY A 144 -12.43 14.43 -5.65
N ALA A 145 -11.76 13.51 -4.97
CA ALA A 145 -11.73 12.10 -5.36
C ALA A 145 -13.14 11.47 -5.27
N LYS A 146 -13.60 10.93 -6.40
CA LYS A 146 -14.94 10.29 -6.53
C LYS A 146 -14.87 8.77 -6.36
N ARG A 147 -13.73 8.20 -6.70
CA ARG A 147 -13.48 6.78 -6.61
C ARG A 147 -12.90 6.45 -5.22
N ARG A 148 -13.25 5.30 -4.63
CA ARG A 148 -12.61 4.85 -3.41
C ARG A 148 -11.12 4.59 -3.64
N TYR A 149 -10.27 4.91 -2.67
CA TYR A 149 -8.83 4.85 -2.83
C TYR A 149 -8.10 4.48 -1.53
N PHE A 150 -6.89 3.97 -1.71
CA PHE A 150 -5.89 3.89 -0.66
C PHE A 150 -5.17 5.23 -0.56
N LEU A 151 -5.10 5.80 0.62
CA LEU A 151 -4.30 7.00 0.88
C LEU A 151 -2.91 6.59 1.34
N ALA A 152 -1.88 7.06 0.64
CA ALA A 152 -0.48 6.90 1.00
C ALA A 152 0.24 8.26 1.04
N GLY A 153 1.50 8.25 1.50
CA GLY A 153 2.36 9.44 1.50
C GLY A 153 2.43 10.14 2.85
N GLY A 154 3.54 9.94 3.57
CA GLY A 154 3.85 10.66 4.81
C GLY A 154 2.95 10.37 6.00
N LEU A 155 2.07 9.36 5.92
CA LEU A 155 1.21 8.95 7.04
C LEU A 155 2.04 8.43 8.21
N ASN A 156 1.57 8.75 9.41
CA ASN A 156 2.16 8.34 10.68
C ASN A 156 1.11 8.39 11.80
N PRO A 157 1.40 7.90 13.02
CA PRO A 157 0.43 7.91 14.12
C PRO A 157 -0.11 9.29 14.51
N GLN A 158 0.65 10.37 14.25
CA GLN A 158 0.30 11.73 14.66
C GLN A 158 -0.67 12.41 13.69
N ASN A 159 -0.63 12.07 12.38
CA ASN A 159 -1.44 12.72 11.36
C ASN A 159 -2.61 11.88 10.83
N VAL A 160 -2.62 10.57 11.12
CA VAL A 160 -3.59 9.64 10.52
C VAL A 160 -5.05 9.95 10.88
N LYS A 161 -5.33 10.40 12.10
CA LYS A 161 -6.68 10.80 12.52
C LYS A 161 -7.21 11.99 11.71
N ALA A 162 -6.36 12.98 11.45
CA ALA A 162 -6.73 14.11 10.58
C ALA A 162 -7.02 13.64 9.15
N ALA A 163 -6.17 12.73 8.61
CA ALA A 163 -6.39 12.15 7.28
C ALA A 163 -7.75 11.45 7.15
N ILE A 164 -8.17 10.69 8.18
CA ILE A 164 -9.47 10.00 8.19
C ILE A 164 -10.62 11.02 8.19
N ARG A 165 -10.56 12.02 9.09
CA ARG A 165 -11.61 13.04 9.21
C ARG A 165 -11.80 13.86 7.94
N ASP A 166 -10.68 14.28 7.35
CA ASP A 166 -10.71 15.21 6.22
C ASP A 166 -11.01 14.54 4.88
N LEU A 167 -10.57 13.27 4.70
CA LEU A 167 -10.58 12.60 3.40
C LEU A 167 -11.43 11.34 3.36
N ARG A 168 -11.70 10.71 4.48
CA ARG A 168 -12.46 9.45 4.59
C ARG A 168 -12.02 8.40 3.56
N PRO A 169 -10.72 8.07 3.48
CA PRO A 169 -10.22 7.13 2.49
C PRO A 169 -10.77 5.72 2.75
N TYR A 170 -10.82 4.90 1.70
CA TYR A 170 -11.16 3.48 1.85
C TYR A 170 -10.12 2.74 2.69
N ALA A 171 -8.84 3.01 2.46
CA ALA A 171 -7.73 2.41 3.18
C ALA A 171 -6.59 3.41 3.39
N LEU A 172 -5.78 3.18 4.41
CA LEU A 172 -4.58 3.93 4.75
C LEU A 172 -3.36 3.05 4.54
N ASP A 173 -2.41 3.49 3.71
CA ASP A 173 -1.16 2.80 3.44
C ASP A 173 0.01 3.51 4.10
N VAL A 174 0.60 2.89 5.10
CA VAL A 174 1.73 3.44 5.86
C VAL A 174 2.98 2.62 5.67
N SER A 175 4.11 3.30 5.43
CA SER A 175 5.41 2.63 5.31
C SER A 175 6.46 3.26 6.23
N SER A 176 7.06 4.40 5.85
CA SER A 176 8.14 5.04 6.62
C SER A 176 7.68 5.58 7.97
N GLY A 177 6.42 6.01 8.10
CA GLY A 177 5.87 6.55 9.35
C GLY A 177 5.78 5.56 10.52
N ILE A 178 5.99 4.28 10.24
CA ILE A 178 6.05 3.21 11.25
C ILE A 178 7.45 2.57 11.33
N GLU A 179 8.49 3.36 11.07
CA GLU A 179 9.88 2.91 11.10
C GLU A 179 10.72 3.69 12.12
N THR A 180 11.73 3.00 12.64
CA THR A 180 12.85 3.56 13.40
C THR A 180 14.15 3.01 12.81
N GLY A 181 15.10 3.90 12.46
CA GLY A 181 16.35 3.49 11.83
C GLY A 181 16.18 2.71 10.50
N GLY A 182 15.06 2.97 9.79
CA GLY A 182 14.77 2.32 8.50
C GLY A 182 14.20 0.90 8.59
N LYS A 183 13.87 0.42 9.78
CA LYS A 183 13.22 -0.87 10.06
C LYS A 183 11.85 -0.64 10.67
N LYS A 184 10.90 -1.54 10.43
CA LYS A 184 9.58 -1.47 11.07
C LYS A 184 9.73 -1.52 12.58
N ASP A 185 8.99 -0.64 13.25
CA ASP A 185 8.99 -0.46 14.67
C ASP A 185 7.64 -0.95 15.23
N PRO A 186 7.60 -2.01 16.05
CA PRO A 186 6.37 -2.58 16.57
C PRO A 186 5.51 -1.58 17.36
N GLU A 187 6.13 -0.66 18.11
CA GLU A 187 5.40 0.34 18.89
C GLU A 187 4.71 1.36 17.96
N LYS A 188 5.41 1.82 16.91
CA LYS A 188 4.84 2.72 15.91
C LYS A 188 3.77 2.04 15.08
N MET A 189 3.95 0.75 14.73
CA MET A 189 2.91 -0.03 14.05
C MET A 189 1.66 -0.11 14.92
N ALA A 190 1.80 -0.43 16.22
CA ALA A 190 0.69 -0.49 17.16
C ALA A 190 0.03 0.88 17.33
N ALA A 191 0.82 1.94 17.52
CA ALA A 191 0.31 3.30 17.66
C ALA A 191 -0.49 3.76 16.43
N PHE A 192 -0.03 3.41 15.21
CA PHE A 192 -0.74 3.73 13.98
C PHE A 192 -2.09 2.99 13.89
N VAL A 193 -2.08 1.68 14.10
CA VAL A 193 -3.31 0.86 14.07
C VAL A 193 -4.31 1.33 15.12
N THR A 194 -3.85 1.61 16.35
CA THR A 194 -4.70 2.14 17.44
C THR A 194 -5.32 3.48 17.03
N ALA A 195 -4.53 4.42 16.51
CA ALA A 195 -5.01 5.74 16.10
C ALA A 195 -6.10 5.64 15.02
N VAL A 196 -5.97 4.70 14.05
CA VAL A 196 -7.00 4.46 13.04
C VAL A 196 -8.26 3.88 13.66
N ARG A 197 -8.13 2.85 14.49
CA ARG A 197 -9.29 2.17 15.10
C ARG A 197 -10.09 3.10 16.02
N GLU A 198 -9.42 3.95 16.79
CA GLU A 198 -10.06 4.94 17.66
C GLU A 198 -10.85 5.99 16.87
N GLU A 199 -10.39 6.40 15.69
CA GLU A 199 -11.07 7.39 14.88
C GLU A 199 -12.29 6.81 14.15
N ASP A 200 -12.33 5.49 13.93
CA ASP A 200 -13.45 4.78 13.29
C ASP A 200 -14.59 4.41 14.30
N ILE A 201 -14.41 4.69 15.58
CA ILE A 201 -15.47 4.47 16.58
C ILE A 201 -16.47 5.65 16.45
N PRO A 202 -17.78 5.37 16.23
CA PRO A 202 -18.81 6.41 16.11
C PRO A 202 -19.03 7.17 17.42
#